data_73394ac992d70660b1039292e2b638d6
#
_entry.id   73394ac992d70660b1039292e2b638d6
#
_cell.length_a   1.000
_cell.length_b   1.000
_cell.length_c   1.000
_cell.angle_alpha   90.00
_cell.angle_beta   90.00
_cell.angle_gamma   90.00
#
_symmetry.space_group_name_H-M   'P 1'
#
loop_
_entity.id
_entity.type
_entity.pdbx_description
1 polymer ?
#
loop_
_entity_poly.entity_id
_entity_poly.type
_entity_poly.pdbx_seq_one_letter_code
_entity_poly.pdbx_strand_id
1 'polypeptide(L)'
;GEQVRIPMAVDGHFWVEALVNGKPTRFLIDSGATMTTVGRNTADLVGLRVSEERNQLVRTGNGVIRMANARAQTLEVGGIARENVRIFVAENDDLNVLGMNFLSSLRRWSVEGRWLILEA
;
A
#
# COMPACT_ATOMS: atom_id res chain seq x y z
N GLY A 1 7.23 21.11 0.95
CA GLY A 1 7.31 19.68 0.82
C GLY A 1 6.60 19.18 -0.42
N GLU A 2 6.82 17.93 -0.72
CA GLU A 2 6.20 17.27 -1.87
C GLU A 2 4.70 17.13 -1.68
N GLN A 3 3.93 17.44 -2.70
CA GLN A 3 2.48 17.24 -2.70
C GLN A 3 2.08 16.40 -3.90
N VAL A 4 1.22 15.43 -3.68
CA VAL A 4 0.69 14.57 -4.74
C VAL A 4 -0.83 14.65 -4.72
N ARG A 5 -1.43 14.82 -5.89
CA ARG A 5 -2.89 14.91 -6.04
C ARG A 5 -3.35 13.72 -6.88
N ILE A 6 -4.31 12.98 -6.35
CA ILE A 6 -4.81 11.76 -6.98
C ILE A 6 -6.30 11.93 -7.24
N PRO A 7 -6.76 11.81 -8.49
CA PRO A 7 -8.18 11.95 -8.80
C PRO A 7 -8.97 10.72 -8.38
N MET A 8 -10.21 10.93 -7.94
CA MET A 8 -11.12 9.84 -7.66
C MET A 8 -11.45 9.11 -8.96
N ALA A 9 -11.35 7.79 -8.95
CA ALA A 9 -11.68 6.98 -10.10
C ALA A 9 -13.19 6.84 -10.26
N VAL A 10 -13.62 6.28 -11.40
CA VAL A 10 -15.03 6.10 -11.72
C VAL A 10 -15.75 5.25 -10.67
N ASP A 11 -15.03 4.31 -10.06
CA ASP A 11 -15.58 3.43 -9.02
C ASP A 11 -15.71 4.11 -7.65
N GLY A 12 -15.33 5.38 -7.54
CA GLY A 12 -15.41 6.12 -6.28
C GLY A 12 -14.23 5.91 -5.35
N HIS A 13 -13.23 5.15 -5.78
CA HIS A 13 -12.02 4.91 -4.99
C HIS A 13 -10.84 5.72 -5.53
N PHE A 14 -9.80 5.79 -4.72
CA PHE A 14 -8.54 6.39 -5.13
C PHE A 14 -7.54 5.28 -5.42
N TRP A 15 -7.09 5.22 -6.67
CA TRP A 15 -6.08 4.28 -7.13
C TRP A 15 -4.80 5.04 -7.46
N VAL A 16 -3.68 4.47 -7.17
CA VAL A 16 -2.40 5.10 -7.48
C VAL A 16 -1.41 4.04 -7.97
N GLU A 17 -0.56 4.45 -8.90
CA GLU A 17 0.59 3.67 -9.27
C GLU A 17 1.75 4.12 -8.39
N ALA A 18 2.31 3.20 -7.62
CA ALA A 18 3.46 3.46 -6.76
C ALA A 18 4.64 2.63 -7.25
N LEU A 19 5.84 3.05 -6.88
CA LEU A 19 7.04 2.27 -7.16
C LEU A 19 7.42 1.50 -5.90
N VAL A 20 7.37 0.18 -5.97
CA VAL A 20 7.83 -0.69 -4.89
C VAL A 20 9.17 -1.27 -5.32
N ASN A 21 10.22 -0.95 -4.59
CA ASN A 21 11.59 -1.31 -5.00
C ASN A 21 11.89 -0.89 -6.43
N GLY A 22 11.37 0.28 -6.82
CA GLY A 22 11.56 0.84 -8.16
C GLY A 22 10.65 0.28 -9.24
N LYS A 23 9.71 -0.62 -8.90
CA LYS A 23 8.84 -1.26 -9.90
C LYS A 23 7.40 -0.79 -9.75
N PRO A 24 6.73 -0.42 -10.87
CA PRO A 24 5.36 0.08 -10.82
C PRO A 24 4.39 -0.96 -10.27
N THR A 25 3.55 -0.53 -9.35
CA THR A 25 2.54 -1.38 -8.72
C THR A 25 1.30 -0.53 -8.50
N ARG A 26 0.15 -1.05 -8.90
CA ARG A 26 -1.11 -0.34 -8.70
C ARG A 26 -1.69 -0.68 -7.35
N PHE A 27 -2.02 0.34 -6.57
CA PHE A 27 -2.60 0.21 -5.24
C PHE A 27 -3.96 0.88 -5.14
N LEU A 28 -4.84 0.24 -4.39
CA LEU A 28 -6.03 0.89 -3.85
C LEU A 28 -5.62 1.60 -2.56
N ILE A 29 -5.92 2.88 -2.45
CA ILE A 29 -5.66 3.61 -1.22
C ILE A 29 -6.82 3.36 -0.26
N ASP A 30 -6.51 2.82 0.92
CA ASP A 30 -7.54 2.39 1.87
C ASP A 30 -7.12 2.76 3.30
N SER A 31 -7.74 3.82 3.82
CA SER A 31 -7.50 4.26 5.20
C SER A 31 -8.05 3.28 6.23
N GLY A 32 -8.90 2.35 5.80
CA GLY A 32 -9.42 1.30 6.67
C GLY A 32 -8.45 0.13 6.86
N ALA A 33 -7.40 0.05 6.04
CA ALA A 33 -6.38 -0.98 6.19
C ALA A 33 -5.25 -0.46 7.07
N THR A 34 -4.92 -1.17 8.13
CA THR A 34 -3.85 -0.77 9.05
C THR A 34 -2.50 -0.84 8.36
N MET A 35 -2.27 -1.87 7.55
CA MET A 35 -1.00 -2.13 6.90
C MET A 35 -1.16 -2.19 5.40
N THR A 36 -0.16 -1.66 4.70
CA THR A 36 -0.01 -1.86 3.26
C THR A 36 0.14 -3.35 3.00
N THR A 37 -0.61 -3.85 2.02
CA THR A 37 -0.68 -5.28 1.72
C THR A 37 -0.58 -5.49 0.22
N VAL A 38 0.18 -6.49 -0.20
CA VAL A 38 0.25 -6.91 -1.61
C VAL A 38 -0.05 -8.39 -1.71
N GLY A 39 -0.44 -8.83 -2.90
CA GLY A 39 -0.58 -10.24 -3.19
C GLY A 39 0.78 -10.90 -3.40
N ARG A 40 0.83 -12.23 -3.30
CA ARG A 40 2.09 -12.98 -3.47
C ARG A 40 2.72 -12.74 -4.84
N ASN A 41 1.92 -12.67 -5.89
CA ASN A 41 2.48 -12.44 -7.22
C ASN A 41 3.16 -11.10 -7.32
N THR A 42 2.56 -10.05 -6.74
CA THR A 42 3.19 -8.73 -6.69
C THR A 42 4.48 -8.78 -5.89
N ALA A 43 4.46 -9.42 -4.73
CA ALA A 43 5.65 -9.53 -3.88
C ALA A 43 6.82 -10.15 -4.64
N ASP A 44 6.55 -11.21 -5.41
CA ASP A 44 7.57 -11.87 -6.21
C ASP A 44 8.09 -10.97 -7.33
N LEU A 45 7.17 -10.27 -8.02
CA LEU A 45 7.53 -9.39 -9.14
C LEU A 45 8.40 -8.22 -8.73
N VAL A 46 8.14 -7.65 -7.54
CA VAL A 46 8.90 -6.48 -7.08
C VAL A 46 10.07 -6.85 -6.18
N GLY A 47 10.29 -8.14 -5.96
CA GLY A 47 11.46 -8.62 -5.21
C GLY A 47 11.41 -8.35 -3.72
N LEU A 48 10.24 -8.46 -3.11
CA LEU A 48 10.13 -8.30 -1.65
C LEU A 48 10.77 -9.48 -0.94
N ARG A 49 11.44 -9.20 0.15
CA ARG A 49 11.92 -10.25 1.05
C ARG A 49 10.78 -10.66 1.96
N VAL A 50 10.19 -11.79 1.67
CA VAL A 50 9.01 -12.28 2.38
C VAL A 50 9.47 -13.27 3.45
N SER A 51 8.98 -13.06 4.68
CA SER A 51 9.18 -14.06 5.75
C SER A 51 8.42 -15.33 5.40
N GLU A 52 9.06 -16.48 5.57
CA GLU A 52 8.41 -17.76 5.30
C GLU A 52 7.32 -18.08 6.32
N GLU A 53 7.33 -17.40 7.46
CA GLU A 53 6.31 -17.58 8.48
C GLU A 53 5.10 -16.69 8.21
N ARG A 54 3.92 -17.29 8.24
CA ARG A 54 2.65 -16.56 8.10
C ARG A 54 2.04 -16.35 9.45
N ASN A 55 2.69 -15.50 10.22
CA ASN A 55 2.34 -15.30 11.61
C ASN A 55 1.55 -14.02 11.88
N GLN A 56 1.20 -13.26 10.84
CA GLN A 56 0.40 -12.06 11.00
C GLN A 56 -1.07 -12.38 10.81
N LEU A 57 -1.86 -12.16 11.85
CA LEU A 57 -3.32 -12.33 11.79
C LEU A 57 -3.93 -11.00 11.41
N VAL A 58 -4.66 -10.98 10.31
CA VAL A 58 -5.26 -9.76 9.78
C VAL A 58 -6.76 -9.95 9.64
N ARG A 59 -7.52 -9.02 10.19
CA ARG A 59 -8.98 -9.01 10.05
C ARG A 59 -9.34 -8.36 8.72
N THR A 60 -10.09 -9.10 7.92
CA THR A 60 -10.57 -8.64 6.62
C THR A 60 -12.09 -8.78 6.55
N GLY A 61 -12.69 -8.31 5.47
CA GLY A 61 -14.11 -8.51 5.22
C GLY A 61 -14.52 -9.99 5.14
N ASN A 62 -13.56 -10.87 4.86
CA ASN A 62 -13.77 -12.31 4.77
C ASN A 62 -13.33 -13.06 6.02
N GLY A 63 -13.15 -12.34 7.14
CA GLY A 63 -12.71 -12.92 8.39
C GLY A 63 -11.23 -12.68 8.68
N VAL A 64 -10.70 -13.46 9.61
CA VAL A 64 -9.29 -13.34 9.99
C VAL A 64 -8.46 -14.28 9.12
N ILE A 65 -7.43 -13.73 8.47
CA ILE A 65 -6.53 -14.53 7.63
C ILE A 65 -5.09 -14.35 8.11
N ARG A 66 -4.26 -15.32 7.79
CA ARG A 66 -2.82 -15.26 8.08
C ARG A 66 -2.09 -14.69 6.87
N MET A 67 -1.22 -13.73 7.12
CA MET A 67 -0.41 -13.11 6.09
C MET A 67 1.07 -13.21 6.45
N ALA A 68 1.91 -13.25 5.43
CA ALA A 68 3.35 -13.16 5.62
C ALA A 68 3.76 -11.71 5.81
N ASN A 69 4.94 -11.50 6.37
CA ASN A 69 5.51 -10.20 6.62
C ASN A 69 6.65 -9.96 5.64
N ALA A 70 6.78 -8.75 5.14
CA ALA A 70 7.82 -8.37 4.21
C ALA A 70 8.24 -6.93 4.43
N ARG A 71 9.33 -6.52 3.79
CA ARG A 71 9.76 -5.12 3.77
C ARG A 71 10.15 -4.74 2.36
N ALA A 72 9.70 -3.56 1.94
CA ALA A 72 10.19 -2.92 0.73
C ALA A 72 11.34 -1.99 1.11
N GLN A 73 12.42 -2.02 0.34
CA GLN A 73 13.51 -1.06 0.55
C GLN A 73 13.02 0.35 0.29
N THR A 74 12.20 0.52 -0.75
CA THR A 74 11.60 1.80 -1.08
C THR A 74 10.15 1.63 -1.49
N LEU A 75 9.35 2.62 -1.12
CA LEU A 75 7.97 2.76 -1.59
C LEU A 75 7.80 4.23 -1.97
N GLU A 76 7.52 4.49 -3.24
CA GLU A 76 7.40 5.85 -3.72
C GLU A 76 6.04 6.09 -4.37
N VAL A 77 5.35 7.11 -3.90
CA VAL A 77 4.06 7.54 -4.43
C VAL A 77 4.23 8.95 -4.96
N GLY A 78 4.22 9.11 -6.29
CA GLY A 78 4.60 10.38 -6.90
C GLY A 78 6.01 10.74 -6.51
N GLY A 79 6.22 11.94 -5.97
CA GLY A 79 7.53 12.35 -5.47
C GLY A 79 7.77 12.03 -4.00
N ILE A 80 6.83 11.32 -3.34
CA ILE A 80 6.94 11.01 -1.91
C ILE A 80 7.54 9.62 -1.76
N ALA A 81 8.77 9.57 -1.25
CA ALA A 81 9.49 8.32 -1.05
C ALA A 81 9.59 7.96 0.44
N ARG A 82 9.42 6.69 0.74
CA ARG A 82 9.62 6.13 2.07
C ARG A 82 10.54 4.93 1.97
N GLU A 83 11.38 4.74 2.97
CA GLU A 83 12.34 3.66 2.99
C GLU A 83 11.98 2.62 4.05
N ASN A 84 12.35 1.37 3.79
CA ASN A 84 12.22 0.29 4.75
C ASN A 84 10.78 0.14 5.25
N VAL A 85 9.84 0.05 4.30
CA VAL A 85 8.41 0.02 4.60
C VAL A 85 7.94 -1.41 4.81
N ARG A 86 7.26 -1.63 5.92
CA ARG A 86 6.67 -2.93 6.23
C ARG A 86 5.44 -3.16 5.37
N ILE A 87 5.37 -4.34 4.77
CA ILE A 87 4.29 -4.74 3.87
C ILE A 87 3.85 -6.15 4.21
N PHE A 88 2.53 -6.37 4.33
CA PHE A 88 2.00 -7.71 4.47
C PHE A 88 1.77 -8.35 3.10
N VAL A 89 1.91 -9.66 3.03
CA VAL A 89 1.74 -10.41 1.78
C VAL A 89 0.62 -11.42 1.96
N ALA A 90 -0.43 -11.27 1.14
CA ALA A 90 -1.58 -12.17 1.12
C ALA A 90 -1.39 -13.22 0.02
N GLU A 91 -1.64 -14.49 0.34
CA GLU A 91 -1.37 -15.59 -0.59
C GLU A 91 -2.34 -15.64 -1.76
N ASN A 92 -3.60 -15.43 -1.47
CA ASN A 92 -4.68 -15.70 -2.43
C ASN A 92 -5.41 -14.45 -2.87
N ASP A 93 -4.78 -13.28 -2.73
CA ASP A 93 -5.39 -12.01 -3.09
C ASP A 93 -4.46 -11.27 -4.04
N ASP A 94 -5.03 -10.80 -5.15
CA ASP A 94 -4.28 -10.01 -6.13
C ASP A 94 -4.47 -8.51 -5.92
N LEU A 95 -5.28 -8.10 -4.96
CA LEU A 95 -5.51 -6.70 -4.67
C LEU A 95 -4.37 -6.14 -3.80
N ASN A 96 -3.75 -5.08 -4.29
CA ASN A 96 -2.71 -4.38 -3.54
C ASN A 96 -3.33 -3.16 -2.88
N VAL A 97 -3.12 -3.02 -1.58
CA VAL A 97 -3.75 -1.98 -0.76
C VAL A 97 -2.68 -1.14 -0.08
N LEU A 98 -2.76 0.16 -0.26
CA LEU A 98 -1.88 1.13 0.42
C LEU A 98 -2.60 1.58 1.69
N GLY A 99 -2.06 1.19 2.83
CA GLY A 99 -2.75 1.33 4.11
C GLY A 99 -2.22 2.45 5.00
N MET A 100 -2.67 2.43 6.26
CA MET A 100 -2.38 3.49 7.20
C MET A 100 -0.91 3.59 7.59
N ASN A 101 -0.14 2.50 7.52
CA ASN A 101 1.29 2.61 7.83
C ASN A 101 2.02 3.55 6.87
N PHE A 102 1.54 3.67 5.61
CA PHE A 102 2.04 4.67 4.70
C PHE A 102 1.38 6.03 4.95
N LEU A 103 0.04 6.07 4.98
CA LEU A 103 -0.70 7.34 5.11
C LEU A 103 -0.31 8.09 6.38
N SER A 104 -0.14 7.39 7.50
CA SER A 104 0.23 8.04 8.76
C SER A 104 1.68 8.53 8.78
N SER A 105 2.49 8.10 7.82
CA SER A 105 3.86 8.61 7.68
C SER A 105 3.90 9.97 7.01
N LEU A 106 2.80 10.41 6.42
CA LEU A 106 2.70 11.69 5.74
C LEU A 106 2.44 12.80 6.73
N ARG A 107 2.89 14.01 6.41
CA ARG A 107 2.57 15.19 7.20
C ARG A 107 1.06 15.42 7.20
N ARG A 108 0.42 15.20 6.06
CA ARG A 108 -1.01 15.41 5.91
C ARG A 108 -1.54 14.62 4.72
N TRP A 109 -2.76 14.15 4.84
CA TRP A 109 -3.52 13.64 3.71
C TRP A 109 -4.97 14.06 3.89
N SER A 110 -5.63 14.42 2.79
CA SER A 110 -7.00 14.93 2.84
C SER A 110 -7.74 14.62 1.56
N VAL A 111 -9.06 14.59 1.65
CA VAL A 111 -9.93 14.48 0.48
C VAL A 111 -10.63 15.83 0.29
N GLU A 112 -10.45 16.43 -0.87
CA GLU A 112 -11.07 17.70 -1.23
C GLU A 112 -11.85 17.50 -2.51
N GLY A 113 -13.16 17.37 -2.37
CA GLY A 113 -14.01 17.03 -3.50
C GLY A 113 -13.66 15.65 -4.05
N ARG A 114 -13.26 15.60 -5.31
CA ARG A 114 -12.87 14.34 -5.96
C ARG A 114 -11.36 14.14 -6.02
N TRP A 115 -10.65 14.78 -5.13
CA TRP A 115 -9.18 14.70 -5.09
C TRP A 115 -8.70 14.23 -3.74
N LEU A 116 -7.79 13.26 -3.76
CA LEU A 116 -7.00 12.91 -2.59
C LEU A 116 -5.68 13.68 -2.69
N ILE A 117 -5.33 14.37 -1.61
CA ILE A 117 -4.11 15.18 -1.55
C ILE A 117 -3.20 14.60 -0.50
N LEU A 118 -1.98 14.27 -0.91
CA LEU A 118 -0.95 13.73 -0.03
C LEU A 118 0.16 14.76 0.11
N GLU A 119 0.60 15.01 1.34
CA GLU A 119 1.71 15.93 1.62
C GLU A 119 2.77 15.22 2.44
N ALA A 120 3.97 15.24 1.94
CA ALA A 120 5.10 14.53 2.56
C ALA A 120 5.46 15.06 3.96
#